data_f0fc2c06523585fe733713dd18f8a18a
#
_entry.id   f0fc2c06523585fe733713dd18f8a18a
#
_cell.length_a   1.000
_cell.length_b   1.000
_cell.length_c   1.000
_cell.angle_alpha   90.00
_cell.angle_beta   90.00
_cell.angle_gamma   90.00
#
_symmetry.space_group_name_H-M   'P 1'
#
loop_
_entity.id
_entity.type
_entity.pdbx_description
1 polymer ?
#
loop_
_entity_poly.entity_id
_entity_poly.type
_entity_poly.pdbx_seq_one_letter_code
_entity_poly.pdbx_strand_id
1 'polypeptide(L)'
;MPLQDFTSSQPLSLGVELELQILSTHDFDLAPQAEDLLRETSRHSGAWDIKPEITRSMIEIGSSVQTRHGPLRDELRDMRDQLARAARKLNIAIAGGGTHAFQHWSRQQIFPGERFHYIHELYGYLAKQFTVFGQHVHVGCPDGDQALWLLHALSRYVPHFIALSASSPYVQGQDTGFDSARLNSVFAFPLSGRAPFVHSWDEFGAYFDKMTATGVVQSMKDFYWDIRPKPEFGTIELRVCDTPLQVDKAAALACYLQSLSLIHI
;
A
#
# COMPACT_ATOMS: atom_id res chain seq x y z
N MET A 1 10.32 20.37 2.20
CA MET A 1 11.67 19.76 2.33
C MET A 1 12.16 19.45 0.92
N PRO A 2 13.47 19.53 0.62
CA PRO A 2 13.99 19.12 -0.69
C PRO A 2 13.70 17.62 -0.94
N LEU A 3 13.68 17.24 -2.23
CA LEU A 3 13.62 15.84 -2.58
C LEU A 3 14.83 15.11 -1.99
N GLN A 4 14.59 13.96 -1.39
CA GLN A 4 15.66 13.12 -0.86
C GLN A 4 16.47 12.49 -2.00
N ASP A 5 17.77 12.36 -1.82
CA ASP A 5 18.63 11.63 -2.75
C ASP A 5 18.14 10.16 -2.86
N PHE A 6 18.25 9.62 -4.06
CA PHE A 6 17.82 8.24 -4.30
C PHE A 6 18.86 7.27 -3.72
N THR A 7 18.44 6.48 -2.74
CA THR A 7 19.27 5.44 -2.13
C THR A 7 19.44 4.29 -3.13
N SER A 8 20.68 3.79 -3.32
CA SER A 8 20.90 2.61 -4.16
C SER A 8 20.38 1.35 -3.46
N SER A 9 19.61 0.54 -4.16
CA SER A 9 19.14 -0.75 -3.67
C SER A 9 19.55 -1.88 -4.62
N GLN A 10 19.61 -3.12 -4.08
CA GLN A 10 19.92 -4.28 -4.93
C GLN A 10 18.88 -4.38 -6.05
N PRO A 11 19.30 -4.36 -7.33
CA PRO A 11 18.38 -4.47 -8.45
C PRO A 11 17.50 -5.73 -8.32
N LEU A 12 16.20 -5.57 -8.62
CA LEU A 12 15.20 -6.64 -8.56
C LEU A 12 14.96 -7.25 -7.16
N SER A 13 15.51 -6.68 -6.10
CA SER A 13 15.03 -7.03 -4.75
C SER A 13 13.56 -6.67 -4.59
N LEU A 14 12.85 -7.40 -3.74
CA LEU A 14 11.41 -7.27 -3.51
C LEU A 14 11.11 -6.88 -2.07
N GLY A 15 10.13 -6.00 -1.88
CA GLY A 15 9.41 -5.76 -0.65
C GLY A 15 7.91 -5.78 -0.92
N VAL A 16 7.13 -6.27 0.04
CA VAL A 16 5.66 -6.30 -0.06
C VAL A 16 5.07 -5.68 1.20
N GLU A 17 4.16 -4.74 1.01
CA GLU A 17 3.30 -4.18 2.06
C GLU A 17 1.86 -4.64 1.79
N LEU A 18 1.15 -5.08 2.84
CA LEU A 18 -0.26 -5.46 2.78
C LEU A 18 -1.05 -4.65 3.80
N GLU A 19 -1.98 -3.85 3.30
CA GLU A 19 -2.99 -3.21 4.13
C GLU A 19 -4.11 -4.21 4.41
N LEU A 20 -4.47 -4.39 5.67
CA LEU A 20 -5.38 -5.43 6.12
C LEU A 20 -6.54 -4.86 6.92
N GLN A 21 -7.69 -5.49 6.77
CA GLN A 21 -8.93 -5.20 7.51
C GLN A 21 -8.88 -5.83 8.89
N ILE A 22 -9.29 -5.09 9.91
CA ILE A 22 -9.58 -5.61 11.25
C ILE A 22 -11.09 -5.79 11.36
N LEU A 23 -11.55 -7.01 11.55
CA LEU A 23 -12.97 -7.37 11.57
C LEU A 23 -13.42 -7.82 12.97
N SER A 24 -14.63 -7.44 13.34
CA SER A 24 -15.34 -8.06 14.44
C SER A 24 -15.70 -9.51 14.09
N THR A 25 -15.49 -10.44 15.00
CA THR A 25 -15.89 -11.85 14.78
C THR A 25 -17.40 -12.08 14.99
N HIS A 26 -18.14 -11.06 15.44
CA HIS A 26 -19.57 -11.14 15.73
C HIS A 26 -20.44 -10.83 14.50
N ASP A 27 -20.13 -9.76 13.80
CA ASP A 27 -20.93 -9.23 12.69
C ASP A 27 -20.12 -9.00 11.41
N PHE A 28 -18.81 -9.27 11.45
CA PHE A 28 -17.87 -9.10 10.36
C PHE A 28 -17.73 -7.65 9.87
N ASP A 29 -18.24 -6.66 10.63
CA ASP A 29 -17.97 -5.24 10.33
C ASP A 29 -16.55 -4.85 10.77
N LEU A 30 -16.07 -3.71 10.28
CA LEU A 30 -14.76 -3.19 10.65
C LEU A 30 -14.71 -2.84 12.15
N ALA A 31 -13.68 -3.34 12.85
CA ALA A 31 -13.46 -3.14 14.27
C ALA A 31 -12.32 -2.14 14.53
N PRO A 32 -12.53 -1.06 15.31
CA PRO A 32 -11.50 -0.03 15.55
C PRO A 32 -10.49 -0.47 16.63
N GLN A 33 -9.80 -1.61 16.41
CA GLN A 33 -8.92 -2.26 17.40
C GLN A 33 -7.44 -2.33 16.96
N ALA A 34 -7.01 -1.44 16.06
CA ALA A 34 -5.62 -1.43 15.59
C ALA A 34 -4.61 -1.23 16.73
N GLU A 35 -4.90 -0.35 17.70
CA GLU A 35 -3.99 -0.10 18.84
C GLU A 35 -3.78 -1.33 19.72
N ASP A 36 -4.86 -2.08 19.98
CA ASP A 36 -4.78 -3.31 20.79
C ASP A 36 -4.04 -4.41 20.04
N LEU A 37 -4.29 -4.55 18.74
CA LEU A 37 -3.59 -5.50 17.88
C LEU A 37 -2.10 -5.19 17.77
N LEU A 38 -1.72 -3.93 17.55
CA LEU A 38 -0.32 -3.49 17.55
C LEU A 38 0.38 -3.76 18.89
N ARG A 39 -0.31 -3.54 20.01
CA ARG A 39 0.21 -3.84 21.35
C ARG A 39 0.38 -5.33 21.59
N GLU A 40 -0.54 -6.16 21.11
CA GLU A 40 -0.45 -7.61 21.25
C GLU A 40 0.68 -8.19 20.38
N THR A 41 0.82 -7.71 19.15
CA THR A 41 1.89 -8.15 18.23
C THR A 41 3.27 -7.71 18.71
N SER A 42 3.43 -6.51 19.27
CA SER A 42 4.72 -6.02 19.79
C SER A 42 5.32 -6.90 20.90
N ARG A 43 4.51 -7.68 21.61
CA ARG A 43 4.96 -8.63 22.63
C ARG A 43 5.61 -9.88 22.05
N HIS A 44 5.41 -10.15 20.78
CA HIS A 44 5.84 -11.36 20.08
C HIS A 44 6.76 -11.04 18.90
N SER A 45 7.29 -9.82 18.82
CA SER A 45 7.97 -9.30 17.66
C SER A 45 9.15 -10.16 17.21
N GLY A 46 8.94 -10.84 16.10
CA GLY A 46 9.98 -11.24 15.17
C GLY A 46 10.43 -10.07 14.30
N ALA A 47 11.18 -10.35 13.25
CA ALA A 47 11.82 -9.34 12.39
C ALA A 47 10.90 -8.64 11.37
N TRP A 48 9.57 -8.83 11.43
CA TRP A 48 8.63 -8.24 10.46
C TRP A 48 8.01 -6.94 10.97
N ASP A 49 7.67 -6.08 10.04
CA ASP A 49 7.14 -4.75 10.30
C ASP A 49 5.61 -4.78 10.33
N ILE A 50 5.02 -4.15 11.35
CA ILE A 50 3.59 -3.90 11.46
C ILE A 50 3.35 -2.46 11.88
N LYS A 51 2.51 -1.76 11.14
CA LYS A 51 2.26 -0.33 11.31
C LYS A 51 0.77 -0.03 11.40
N PRO A 52 0.40 1.08 12.07
CA PRO A 52 -0.94 1.63 11.95
C PRO A 52 -1.16 2.23 10.56
N GLU A 53 -2.43 2.24 10.15
CA GLU A 53 -2.91 2.94 8.97
C GLU A 53 -3.89 4.06 9.36
N ILE A 54 -4.43 4.78 8.34
CA ILE A 54 -5.21 6.01 8.52
C ILE A 54 -6.42 5.85 9.44
N THR A 55 -7.02 4.67 9.50
CA THR A 55 -8.13 4.41 10.43
C THR A 55 -7.82 3.30 11.41
N ARG A 56 -8.49 3.33 12.58
CA ARG A 56 -8.33 2.32 13.64
C ARG A 56 -8.76 0.91 13.26
N SER A 57 -9.36 0.74 12.08
CA SER A 57 -9.82 -0.56 11.56
C SER A 57 -8.86 -1.15 10.53
N MET A 58 -7.67 -0.58 10.41
CA MET A 58 -6.65 -0.94 9.43
C MET A 58 -5.30 -1.14 10.10
N ILE A 59 -4.52 -2.03 9.53
CA ILE A 59 -3.09 -2.18 9.79
C ILE A 59 -2.35 -2.43 8.47
N GLU A 60 -1.09 -2.09 8.43
CA GLU A 60 -0.17 -2.49 7.36
C GLU A 60 0.87 -3.46 7.91
N ILE A 61 1.17 -4.52 7.15
CA ILE A 61 2.31 -5.41 7.42
C ILE A 61 3.29 -5.32 6.26
N GLY A 62 4.59 -5.28 6.59
CA GLY A 62 5.67 -5.19 5.62
C GLY A 62 6.63 -6.37 5.70
N SER A 63 6.94 -6.99 4.55
CA SER A 63 7.96 -8.04 4.47
C SER A 63 9.37 -7.47 4.63
N SER A 64 10.32 -8.31 5.01
CA SER A 64 11.74 -8.03 4.81
C SER A 64 12.08 -7.99 3.31
N VAL A 65 13.28 -7.48 2.99
CA VAL A 65 13.75 -7.45 1.59
C VAL A 65 14.07 -8.86 1.13
N GLN A 66 13.40 -9.29 0.06
CA GLN A 66 13.54 -10.61 -0.53
C GLN A 66 14.05 -10.52 -1.97
N THR A 67 14.57 -11.61 -2.50
CA THR A 67 15.04 -11.68 -3.89
C THR A 67 14.35 -12.78 -4.71
N ARG A 68 13.55 -13.62 -4.06
CA ARG A 68 12.91 -14.79 -4.66
C ARG A 68 11.51 -15.02 -4.09
N HIS A 69 10.64 -15.58 -4.93
CA HIS A 69 9.26 -15.90 -4.60
C HIS A 69 9.09 -16.81 -3.36
N GLY A 70 9.87 -17.90 -3.29
CA GLY A 70 9.71 -18.88 -2.21
C GLY A 70 9.88 -18.29 -0.81
N PRO A 71 11.02 -17.67 -0.50
CA PRO A 71 11.23 -16.99 0.78
C PRO A 71 10.19 -15.91 1.08
N LEU A 72 9.83 -15.07 0.10
CA LEU A 72 8.79 -14.05 0.27
C LEU A 72 7.43 -14.67 0.66
N ARG A 73 7.00 -15.70 -0.07
CA ARG A 73 5.75 -16.41 0.22
C ARG A 73 5.74 -17.01 1.62
N ASP A 74 6.82 -17.64 2.01
CA ASP A 74 6.93 -18.33 3.30
C ASP A 74 6.94 -17.31 4.46
N GLU A 75 7.61 -16.17 4.29
CA GLU A 75 7.57 -15.06 5.23
C GLU A 75 6.14 -14.48 5.37
N LEU A 76 5.45 -14.18 4.27
CA LEU A 76 4.07 -13.66 4.30
C LEU A 76 3.10 -14.63 4.96
N ARG A 77 3.28 -15.96 4.78
CA ARG A 77 2.50 -16.98 5.49
C ARG A 77 2.74 -16.95 7.00
N ASP A 78 4.00 -16.82 7.40
CA ASP A 78 4.38 -16.78 8.81
C ASP A 78 3.84 -15.50 9.49
N MET A 79 3.94 -14.35 8.83
CA MET A 79 3.34 -13.09 9.28
C MET A 79 1.83 -13.21 9.46
N ARG A 80 1.11 -13.75 8.45
CA ARG A 80 -0.33 -14.02 8.53
C ARG A 80 -0.67 -14.91 9.74
N ASP A 81 0.07 -16.00 9.96
CA ASP A 81 -0.21 -16.96 11.03
C ASP A 81 0.02 -16.34 12.41
N GLN A 82 1.07 -15.54 12.55
CA GLN A 82 1.34 -14.78 13.78
C GLN A 82 0.24 -13.75 14.04
N LEU A 83 -0.13 -12.98 13.02
CA LEU A 83 -1.18 -11.96 13.12
C LEU A 83 -2.54 -12.59 13.47
N ALA A 84 -2.88 -13.71 12.84
CA ALA A 84 -4.11 -14.46 13.15
C ALA A 84 -4.13 -15.00 14.58
N ARG A 85 -2.98 -15.39 15.14
CA ARG A 85 -2.88 -15.79 16.55
C ARG A 85 -3.11 -14.61 17.49
N ALA A 86 -2.54 -13.44 17.21
CA ALA A 86 -2.75 -12.23 17.99
C ALA A 86 -4.23 -11.77 17.93
N ALA A 87 -4.80 -11.74 16.75
CA ALA A 87 -6.19 -11.35 16.51
C ALA A 87 -7.19 -12.22 17.29
N ARG A 88 -6.99 -13.55 17.31
CA ARG A 88 -7.85 -14.46 18.08
C ARG A 88 -7.88 -14.16 19.57
N LYS A 89 -6.79 -13.70 20.19
CA LYS A 89 -6.76 -13.30 21.59
C LYS A 89 -7.63 -12.07 21.88
N LEU A 90 -7.87 -11.25 20.87
CA LEU A 90 -8.66 -10.03 20.95
C LEU A 90 -10.10 -10.22 20.45
N ASN A 91 -10.51 -11.44 20.09
CA ASN A 91 -11.80 -11.74 19.47
C ASN A 91 -12.06 -10.94 18.19
N ILE A 92 -11.01 -10.70 17.40
CA ILE A 92 -11.09 -10.08 16.09
C ILE A 92 -10.54 -11.01 15.02
N ALA A 93 -10.83 -10.71 13.76
CA ALA A 93 -10.30 -11.38 12.59
C ALA A 93 -9.55 -10.39 11.71
N ILE A 94 -8.68 -10.92 10.83
CA ILE A 94 -7.92 -10.14 9.86
C ILE A 94 -8.27 -10.66 8.47
N ALA A 95 -8.52 -9.74 7.54
CA ALA A 95 -8.84 -10.08 6.16
C ALA A 95 -8.13 -9.20 5.15
N GLY A 96 -7.91 -9.75 3.96
CA GLY A 96 -7.60 -9.00 2.75
C GLY A 96 -8.87 -8.47 2.07
N GLY A 97 -8.77 -8.10 0.80
CA GLY A 97 -9.81 -7.45 0.02
C GLY A 97 -9.49 -5.96 -0.17
N GLY A 98 -9.88 -5.37 -1.32
CA GLY A 98 -9.56 -3.96 -1.60
C GLY A 98 -10.48 -2.97 -0.87
N THR A 99 -11.72 -3.39 -0.57
CA THR A 99 -12.71 -2.62 0.19
C THR A 99 -13.43 -3.53 1.16
N HIS A 100 -13.99 -2.96 2.21
CA HIS A 100 -14.96 -3.68 3.05
C HIS A 100 -16.36 -3.60 2.42
N ALA A 101 -17.07 -4.73 2.37
CA ALA A 101 -18.29 -4.86 1.58
C ALA A 101 -19.43 -3.91 2.02
N PHE A 102 -19.61 -3.69 3.32
CA PHE A 102 -20.78 -2.97 3.83
C PHE A 102 -20.50 -1.89 4.89
N GLN A 103 -19.22 -1.68 5.29
CA GLN A 103 -18.88 -0.59 6.21
C GLN A 103 -19.23 0.77 5.61
N HIS A 104 -19.58 1.74 6.46
CA HIS A 104 -19.81 3.11 6.04
C HIS A 104 -18.68 4.02 6.53
N TRP A 105 -18.12 4.85 5.63
CA TRP A 105 -16.99 5.73 5.93
C TRP A 105 -17.21 6.63 7.14
N SER A 106 -18.44 7.08 7.40
CA SER A 106 -18.75 7.99 8.51
C SER A 106 -18.53 7.36 9.88
N ARG A 107 -18.55 6.02 9.97
CA ARG A 107 -18.30 5.26 11.21
C ARG A 107 -16.82 5.08 11.48
N GLN A 108 -15.95 5.32 10.50
CA GLN A 108 -14.53 5.12 10.65
C GLN A 108 -13.89 6.16 11.57
N GLN A 109 -12.94 5.72 12.39
CA GLN A 109 -12.21 6.54 13.34
C GLN A 109 -10.77 6.68 12.85
N ILE A 110 -10.30 7.92 12.77
CA ILE A 110 -8.89 8.19 12.42
C ILE A 110 -7.98 7.64 13.51
N PHE A 111 -6.90 6.97 13.11
CA PHE A 111 -5.89 6.48 14.05
C PHE A 111 -5.17 7.68 14.71
N PRO A 112 -4.87 7.63 16.03
CA PRO A 112 -4.22 8.72 16.74
C PRO A 112 -2.74 8.84 16.35
N GLY A 113 -2.46 9.68 15.34
CA GLY A 113 -1.13 9.97 14.83
C GLY A 113 -1.11 11.33 14.13
N GLU A 114 -0.06 12.11 14.30
CA GLU A 114 0.06 13.48 13.77
C GLU A 114 -0.22 13.54 12.27
N ARG A 115 0.39 12.62 11.48
CA ARG A 115 0.17 12.57 10.03
C ARG A 115 -1.28 12.26 9.66
N PHE A 116 -1.92 11.33 10.35
CA PHE A 116 -3.31 10.94 10.05
C PHE A 116 -4.29 12.05 10.41
N HIS A 117 -4.05 12.76 11.51
CA HIS A 117 -4.81 13.95 11.86
C HIS A 117 -4.62 15.06 10.82
N TYR A 118 -3.39 15.32 10.39
CA TYR A 118 -3.11 16.28 9.31
C TYR A 118 -3.85 15.93 8.01
N ILE A 119 -3.81 14.67 7.58
CA ILE A 119 -4.54 14.21 6.39
C ILE A 119 -6.06 14.41 6.57
N HIS A 120 -6.58 14.14 7.77
CA HIS A 120 -8.00 14.33 8.05
C HIS A 120 -8.40 15.82 8.07
N GLU A 121 -7.57 16.69 8.61
CA GLU A 121 -7.78 18.14 8.57
C GLU A 121 -7.74 18.67 7.13
N LEU A 122 -6.82 18.18 6.30
CA LEU A 122 -6.66 18.63 4.92
C LEU A 122 -7.78 18.14 4.00
N TYR A 123 -8.18 16.85 4.11
CA TYR A 123 -9.08 16.21 3.15
C TYR A 123 -10.49 15.91 3.72
N GLY A 124 -10.71 16.16 5.00
CA GLY A 124 -12.03 15.98 5.62
C GLY A 124 -12.53 14.53 5.52
N TYR A 125 -13.74 14.35 5.00
CA TYR A 125 -14.38 13.04 4.89
C TYR A 125 -13.62 12.07 3.96
N LEU A 126 -12.86 12.57 2.97
CA LEU A 126 -12.06 11.73 2.08
C LEU A 126 -11.04 10.91 2.86
N ALA A 127 -10.45 11.46 3.93
CA ALA A 127 -9.54 10.72 4.79
C ALA A 127 -10.19 9.46 5.41
N LYS A 128 -11.49 9.52 5.74
CA LYS A 128 -12.25 8.35 6.21
C LYS A 128 -12.67 7.42 5.09
N GLN A 129 -12.93 7.93 3.89
CA GLN A 129 -13.19 7.12 2.70
C GLN A 129 -11.94 6.36 2.24
N PHE A 130 -10.76 6.78 2.67
CA PHE A 130 -9.49 6.08 2.43
C PHE A 130 -9.34 4.81 3.30
N THR A 131 -10.42 4.32 3.91
CA THR A 131 -10.51 2.99 4.51
C THR A 131 -10.66 1.96 3.38
N VAL A 132 -9.59 1.80 2.63
CA VAL A 132 -9.42 0.87 1.51
C VAL A 132 -8.07 0.18 1.67
N PHE A 133 -7.92 -1.01 1.11
CA PHE A 133 -6.82 -1.90 1.46
C PHE A 133 -6.08 -2.35 0.21
N GLY A 134 -4.81 -2.00 0.12
CA GLY A 134 -3.96 -2.28 -1.02
C GLY A 134 -2.78 -3.17 -0.69
N GLN A 135 -2.30 -3.84 -1.72
CA GLN A 135 -0.97 -4.40 -1.74
C GLN A 135 -0.03 -3.43 -2.45
N HIS A 136 1.07 -3.06 -1.80
CA HIS A 136 2.16 -2.35 -2.43
C HIS A 136 3.32 -3.31 -2.68
N VAL A 137 3.95 -3.18 -3.85
CA VAL A 137 5.11 -4.01 -4.21
C VAL A 137 6.27 -3.11 -4.57
N HIS A 138 7.37 -3.25 -3.83
CA HIS A 138 8.63 -2.56 -4.07
C HIS A 138 9.55 -3.40 -4.94
N VAL A 139 10.19 -2.76 -5.91
CA VAL A 139 11.27 -3.35 -6.70
C VAL A 139 12.51 -2.48 -6.58
N GLY A 140 13.63 -3.08 -6.15
CA GLY A 140 14.91 -2.40 -5.95
C GLY A 140 15.48 -1.88 -7.27
N CYS A 141 16.00 -0.65 -7.24
CA CYS A 141 16.66 0.02 -8.34
C CYS A 141 18.04 0.53 -7.89
N PRO A 142 19.07 0.54 -8.78
CA PRO A 142 20.41 1.01 -8.44
C PRO A 142 20.49 2.53 -8.33
N ASP A 143 19.66 3.25 -9.07
CA ASP A 143 19.63 4.71 -9.11
C ASP A 143 18.24 5.26 -9.52
N GLY A 144 18.08 6.57 -9.42
CA GLY A 144 16.83 7.26 -9.70
C GLY A 144 16.42 7.25 -11.17
N ASP A 145 17.37 7.34 -12.09
CA ASP A 145 17.09 7.36 -13.53
C ASP A 145 16.54 5.99 -13.98
N GLN A 146 17.15 4.90 -13.50
CA GLN A 146 16.64 3.56 -13.77
C GLN A 146 15.28 3.32 -13.09
N ALA A 147 15.05 3.88 -11.90
CA ALA A 147 13.75 3.81 -11.24
C ALA A 147 12.66 4.50 -12.08
N LEU A 148 12.92 5.69 -12.63
CA LEU A 148 11.98 6.41 -13.50
C LEU A 148 11.75 5.67 -14.83
N TRP A 149 12.80 5.16 -15.44
CA TRP A 149 12.67 4.34 -16.62
C TRP A 149 11.76 3.14 -16.40
N LEU A 150 12.01 2.40 -15.32
CA LEU A 150 11.23 1.21 -14.98
C LEU A 150 9.77 1.57 -14.65
N LEU A 151 9.53 2.66 -13.91
CA LEU A 151 8.19 3.18 -13.64
C LEU A 151 7.40 3.41 -14.94
N HIS A 152 8.00 4.07 -15.92
CA HIS A 152 7.33 4.34 -17.20
C HIS A 152 7.12 3.08 -18.02
N ALA A 153 8.10 2.16 -18.05
CA ALA A 153 7.99 0.89 -18.75
C ALA A 153 6.86 0.01 -18.18
N LEU A 154 6.72 0.00 -16.84
CA LEU A 154 5.72 -0.81 -16.12
C LEU A 154 4.31 -0.19 -16.13
N SER A 155 4.16 1.11 -16.37
CA SER A 155 2.85 1.79 -16.36
C SER A 155 1.83 1.15 -17.30
N ARG A 156 2.27 0.53 -18.41
CA ARG A 156 1.40 -0.20 -19.35
C ARG A 156 0.77 -1.46 -18.75
N TYR A 157 1.35 -2.01 -17.69
CA TYR A 157 0.87 -3.24 -17.04
C TYR A 157 -0.04 -2.95 -15.84
N VAL A 158 -0.26 -1.70 -15.47
CA VAL A 158 -1.18 -1.30 -14.38
C VAL A 158 -2.55 -1.99 -14.50
N PRO A 159 -3.22 -2.02 -15.67
CA PRO A 159 -4.50 -2.73 -15.79
C PRO A 159 -4.43 -4.23 -15.51
N HIS A 160 -3.29 -4.90 -15.81
CA HIS A 160 -3.11 -6.32 -15.50
C HIS A 160 -3.08 -6.55 -13.99
N PHE A 161 -2.35 -5.69 -13.24
CA PHE A 161 -2.27 -5.78 -11.78
C PHE A 161 -3.62 -5.53 -11.12
N ILE A 162 -4.39 -4.54 -11.60
CA ILE A 162 -5.75 -4.27 -11.12
C ILE A 162 -6.62 -5.52 -11.32
N ALA A 163 -6.64 -6.10 -12.53
CA ALA A 163 -7.44 -7.28 -12.84
C ALA A 163 -7.01 -8.51 -12.05
N LEU A 164 -5.69 -8.75 -11.92
CA LEU A 164 -5.16 -9.91 -11.22
C LEU A 164 -5.38 -9.83 -9.70
N SER A 165 -5.40 -8.65 -9.10
CA SER A 165 -5.60 -8.46 -7.66
C SER A 165 -7.06 -8.25 -7.29
N ALA A 166 -7.97 -8.05 -8.23
CA ALA A 166 -9.37 -7.66 -8.02
C ALA A 166 -10.05 -8.48 -6.91
N SER A 167 -10.51 -7.77 -5.87
CA SER A 167 -11.16 -8.34 -4.68
C SER A 167 -11.97 -7.28 -3.91
N SER A 168 -12.60 -6.33 -4.63
CA SER A 168 -13.39 -5.26 -4.03
C SER A 168 -14.64 -4.88 -4.85
N PRO A 169 -15.57 -5.83 -5.09
CA PRO A 169 -16.76 -5.56 -5.90
C PRO A 169 -17.84 -4.75 -5.15
N TYR A 170 -17.78 -4.72 -3.82
CA TYR A 170 -18.81 -4.05 -3.00
C TYR A 170 -18.24 -2.87 -2.24
N VAL A 171 -19.02 -1.78 -2.15
CA VAL A 171 -18.73 -0.59 -1.33
C VAL A 171 -20.01 -0.14 -0.63
N GLN A 172 -19.98 0.03 0.69
CA GLN A 172 -21.09 0.52 1.50
C GLN A 172 -22.42 -0.26 1.28
N GLY A 173 -22.32 -1.58 1.13
CA GLY A 173 -23.46 -2.47 0.92
C GLY A 173 -24.00 -2.49 -0.50
N GLN A 174 -23.36 -1.83 -1.44
CA GLN A 174 -23.78 -1.77 -2.84
C GLN A 174 -22.83 -2.55 -3.74
N ASP A 175 -23.36 -3.29 -4.68
CA ASP A 175 -22.61 -3.83 -5.81
C ASP A 175 -22.20 -2.66 -6.72
N THR A 176 -20.90 -2.49 -6.93
CA THR A 176 -20.37 -1.37 -7.71
C THR A 176 -20.37 -1.64 -9.22
N GLY A 177 -20.57 -2.88 -9.64
CA GLY A 177 -20.38 -3.32 -11.02
C GLY A 177 -18.91 -3.42 -11.47
N PHE A 178 -17.94 -3.22 -10.55
CA PHE A 178 -16.51 -3.41 -10.78
C PHE A 178 -16.00 -4.58 -9.96
N ASP A 179 -15.05 -5.35 -10.48
CA ASP A 179 -14.34 -6.40 -9.71
C ASP A 179 -13.33 -5.79 -8.73
N SER A 180 -12.84 -4.57 -9.02
CA SER A 180 -11.97 -3.77 -8.16
C SER A 180 -12.48 -2.32 -8.10
N ALA A 181 -13.10 -1.94 -6.99
CA ALA A 181 -13.62 -0.59 -6.74
C ALA A 181 -12.67 0.28 -5.89
N ARG A 182 -11.60 -0.29 -5.32
CA ARG A 182 -10.67 0.38 -4.41
C ARG A 182 -10.11 1.68 -4.96
N LEU A 183 -9.66 1.68 -6.20
CA LEU A 183 -9.00 2.82 -6.83
C LEU A 183 -9.93 4.03 -7.03
N ASN A 184 -11.25 3.85 -7.03
CA ASN A 184 -12.20 4.96 -7.09
C ASN A 184 -12.03 5.90 -5.88
N SER A 185 -11.76 5.35 -4.69
CA SER A 185 -11.46 6.14 -3.49
C SER A 185 -10.08 6.80 -3.56
N VAL A 186 -9.09 6.12 -4.13
CA VAL A 186 -7.73 6.66 -4.30
C VAL A 186 -7.73 7.82 -5.30
N PHE A 187 -8.47 7.70 -6.40
CA PHE A 187 -8.54 8.73 -7.44
C PHE A 187 -9.29 10.01 -7.00
N ALA A 188 -9.97 9.98 -5.87
CA ALA A 188 -10.52 11.19 -5.27
C ALA A 188 -9.46 12.13 -4.69
N PHE A 189 -8.25 11.61 -4.40
CA PHE A 189 -7.15 12.41 -3.89
C PHE A 189 -6.41 13.13 -5.02
N PRO A 190 -5.90 14.35 -4.77
CA PRO A 190 -5.07 15.06 -5.73
C PRO A 190 -3.77 14.26 -5.99
N LEU A 191 -3.20 14.45 -7.17
CA LEU A 191 -1.95 13.77 -7.59
C LEU A 191 -2.04 12.24 -7.56
N SER A 192 -3.23 11.69 -7.80
CA SER A 192 -3.45 10.27 -8.03
C SER A 192 -3.27 9.90 -9.51
N GLY A 193 -3.23 8.59 -9.80
CA GLY A 193 -3.10 8.06 -11.15
C GLY A 193 -1.65 8.02 -11.63
N ARG A 194 -1.41 8.35 -12.89
CA ARG A 194 -0.09 8.20 -13.50
C ARG A 194 0.88 9.30 -13.08
N ALA A 195 2.12 8.92 -12.74
CA ALA A 195 3.21 9.86 -12.50
C ALA A 195 3.52 10.72 -13.74
N PRO A 196 4.06 11.95 -13.56
CA PRO A 196 4.47 12.80 -14.66
C PRO A 196 5.55 12.11 -15.50
N PHE A 197 5.58 12.42 -16.80
CA PHE A 197 6.57 11.87 -17.71
C PHE A 197 7.86 12.69 -17.61
N VAL A 198 8.82 12.16 -16.89
CA VAL A 198 10.17 12.73 -16.71
C VAL A 198 11.20 11.63 -16.97
N HIS A 199 12.38 12.00 -17.49
CA HIS A 199 13.37 11.03 -17.97
C HIS A 199 14.57 10.84 -17.04
N SER A 200 14.82 11.81 -16.13
CA SER A 200 15.96 11.76 -15.21
C SER A 200 15.55 12.14 -13.80
N TRP A 201 16.37 11.75 -12.83
CA TRP A 201 16.16 12.11 -11.43
C TRP A 201 16.26 13.62 -11.21
N ASP A 202 17.09 14.32 -11.97
CA ASP A 202 17.19 15.78 -11.95
C ASP A 202 15.90 16.46 -12.42
N GLU A 203 15.32 15.98 -13.55
CA GLU A 203 14.00 16.46 -14.02
C GLU A 203 12.91 16.18 -12.98
N PHE A 204 12.96 15.02 -12.34
CA PHE A 204 12.03 14.67 -11.27
C PHE A 204 12.21 15.61 -10.07
N GLY A 205 13.44 15.93 -9.70
CA GLY A 205 13.76 16.92 -8.67
C GLY A 205 13.16 18.30 -8.96
N ALA A 206 13.33 18.78 -10.19
CA ALA A 206 12.74 20.05 -10.63
C ALA A 206 11.21 20.04 -10.60
N TYR A 207 10.58 18.90 -10.97
CA TYR A 207 9.13 18.73 -10.83
C TYR A 207 8.70 18.75 -9.36
N PHE A 208 9.41 18.02 -8.49
CA PHE A 208 9.12 17.97 -7.05
C PHE A 208 9.22 19.35 -6.42
N ASP A 209 10.28 20.12 -6.72
CA ASP A 209 10.48 21.48 -6.22
C ASP A 209 9.36 22.42 -6.67
N LYS A 210 8.91 22.28 -7.93
CA LYS A 210 7.75 23.04 -8.43
C LYS A 210 6.49 22.71 -7.64
N MET A 211 6.23 21.43 -7.37
CA MET A 211 5.05 21.00 -6.62
C MET A 211 5.09 21.45 -5.15
N THR A 212 6.26 21.40 -4.52
CA THR A 212 6.43 21.91 -3.15
C THR A 212 6.30 23.43 -3.06
N ALA A 213 6.77 24.15 -4.08
CA ALA A 213 6.63 25.60 -4.15
C ALA A 213 5.16 26.06 -4.24
N THR A 214 4.27 25.23 -4.78
CA THR A 214 2.82 25.51 -4.81
C THR A 214 2.13 25.25 -3.46
N GLY A 215 2.81 24.62 -2.50
CA GLY A 215 2.24 24.22 -1.21
C GLY A 215 1.35 22.97 -1.26
N VAL A 216 1.18 22.34 -2.44
CA VAL A 216 0.34 21.14 -2.61
C VAL A 216 1.03 19.89 -2.08
N VAL A 217 2.35 19.82 -2.19
CA VAL A 217 3.19 18.68 -1.80
C VAL A 217 4.16 19.10 -0.71
N GLN A 218 4.30 18.28 0.32
CA GLN A 218 5.30 18.44 1.37
C GLN A 218 6.35 17.31 1.33
N SER A 219 5.98 16.15 0.81
CA SER A 219 6.82 14.96 0.75
C SER A 219 6.38 14.01 -0.36
N MET A 220 7.21 12.99 -0.64
CA MET A 220 6.86 11.91 -1.58
C MET A 220 5.57 11.16 -1.19
N LYS A 221 5.19 11.19 0.08
CA LYS A 221 3.97 10.53 0.58
C LYS A 221 2.67 11.21 0.12
N ASP A 222 2.75 12.40 -0.44
CA ASP A 222 1.58 13.17 -0.90
C ASP A 222 1.23 12.88 -2.37
N PHE A 223 2.03 12.06 -3.06
CA PHE A 223 1.72 11.55 -4.38
C PHE A 223 1.04 10.18 -4.29
N TYR A 224 -0.20 10.12 -4.76
CA TYR A 224 -1.02 8.89 -4.78
C TYR A 224 -0.96 8.18 -6.14
N TRP A 225 0.23 8.20 -6.78
CA TRP A 225 0.43 7.61 -8.10
C TRP A 225 0.31 6.08 -8.10
N ASP A 226 -0.06 5.54 -9.25
CA ASP A 226 -0.17 4.10 -9.52
C ASP A 226 1.16 3.36 -9.28
N ILE A 227 2.26 3.99 -9.74
CA ILE A 227 3.64 3.58 -9.46
C ILE A 227 4.38 4.84 -8.99
N ARG A 228 5.08 4.72 -7.89
CA ARG A 228 5.76 5.84 -7.23
C ARG A 228 7.21 5.51 -6.94
N PRO A 229 8.18 6.39 -7.21
CA PRO A 229 9.54 6.19 -6.71
C PRO A 229 9.57 6.38 -5.18
N LYS A 230 10.37 5.56 -4.52
CA LYS A 230 10.62 5.61 -3.07
C LYS A 230 12.12 5.80 -2.84
N PRO A 231 12.59 7.06 -2.88
CA PRO A 231 14.01 7.36 -2.80
C PRO A 231 14.66 6.88 -1.50
N GLU A 232 13.93 6.91 -0.38
CA GLU A 232 14.42 6.44 0.91
C GLU A 232 14.75 4.95 0.94
N PHE A 233 14.12 4.14 0.09
CA PHE A 233 14.33 2.69 -0.02
C PHE A 233 15.08 2.29 -1.29
N GLY A 234 15.30 3.22 -2.22
CA GLY A 234 15.90 2.91 -3.51
C GLY A 234 15.04 1.99 -4.38
N THR A 235 13.73 2.21 -4.39
CA THR A 235 12.78 1.34 -5.09
C THR A 235 11.77 2.13 -5.92
N ILE A 236 11.10 1.44 -6.84
CA ILE A 236 9.76 1.82 -7.28
C ILE A 236 8.73 1.02 -6.51
N GLU A 237 7.56 1.61 -6.28
CA GLU A 237 6.45 1.06 -5.52
C GLU A 237 5.20 1.00 -6.39
N LEU A 238 4.76 -0.19 -6.78
CA LEU A 238 3.47 -0.42 -7.43
C LEU A 238 2.37 -0.41 -6.37
N ARG A 239 1.29 0.38 -6.57
CA ARG A 239 0.28 0.67 -5.55
C ARG A 239 -1.16 0.32 -5.94
N VAL A 240 -1.39 -0.17 -7.14
CA VAL A 240 -2.73 -0.33 -7.73
C VAL A 240 -3.46 -1.61 -7.32
N CYS A 241 -2.76 -2.56 -6.70
CA CYS A 241 -3.36 -3.83 -6.33
C CYS A 241 -4.32 -3.69 -5.14
N ASP A 242 -5.48 -4.32 -5.22
CA ASP A 242 -6.23 -4.69 -4.01
C ASP A 242 -5.39 -5.64 -3.17
N THR A 243 -5.53 -5.62 -1.84
CA THR A 243 -4.93 -6.67 -1.00
C THR A 243 -5.56 -8.02 -1.32
N PRO A 244 -4.80 -9.00 -1.85
CA PRO A 244 -5.37 -10.30 -2.16
C PRO A 244 -5.90 -11.02 -0.91
N LEU A 245 -6.95 -11.85 -1.11
CA LEU A 245 -7.51 -12.66 -0.02
C LEU A 245 -6.56 -13.77 0.46
N GLN A 246 -5.52 -14.06 -0.30
CA GLN A 246 -4.52 -15.08 -0.01
C GLN A 246 -3.11 -14.50 -0.14
N VAL A 247 -2.28 -14.70 0.87
CA VAL A 247 -0.88 -14.22 0.88
C VAL A 247 -0.03 -14.85 -0.22
N ASP A 248 -0.36 -16.06 -0.65
CA ASP A 248 0.32 -16.74 -1.77
C ASP A 248 0.13 -15.97 -3.08
N LYS A 249 -1.08 -15.42 -3.29
CA LYS A 249 -1.38 -14.58 -4.44
C LYS A 249 -0.63 -13.25 -4.36
N ALA A 250 -0.50 -12.68 -3.15
CA ALA A 250 0.31 -11.47 -2.93
C ALA A 250 1.77 -11.69 -3.31
N ALA A 251 2.38 -12.81 -2.88
CA ALA A 251 3.74 -13.20 -3.28
C ALA A 251 3.87 -13.43 -4.80
N ALA A 252 2.86 -14.04 -5.43
CA ALA A 252 2.87 -14.26 -6.87
C ALA A 252 2.79 -12.97 -7.68
N LEU A 253 1.98 -11.99 -7.25
CA LEU A 253 1.91 -10.65 -7.87
C LEU A 253 3.24 -9.90 -7.76
N ALA A 254 3.90 -9.98 -6.61
CA ALA A 254 5.23 -9.38 -6.44
C ALA A 254 6.27 -10.02 -7.38
N CYS A 255 6.26 -11.35 -7.51
CA CYS A 255 7.14 -12.05 -8.43
C CYS A 255 6.81 -11.75 -9.92
N TYR A 256 5.55 -11.55 -10.24
CA TYR A 256 5.14 -11.12 -11.58
C TYR A 256 5.70 -9.73 -11.90
N LEU A 257 5.61 -8.77 -10.96
CA LEU A 257 6.22 -7.45 -11.12
C LEU A 257 7.74 -7.55 -11.28
N GLN A 258 8.42 -8.37 -10.47
CA GLN A 258 9.86 -8.62 -10.59
C GLN A 258 10.23 -9.16 -11.98
N SER A 259 9.45 -10.11 -12.50
CA SER A 259 9.69 -10.71 -13.81
C SER A 259 9.50 -9.68 -14.95
N LEU A 260 8.46 -8.84 -14.85
CA LEU A 260 8.27 -7.73 -15.79
C LEU A 260 9.41 -6.70 -15.68
N SER A 261 9.86 -6.40 -14.47
CA SER A 261 11.00 -5.50 -14.26
C SER A 261 12.26 -6.05 -14.93
N LEU A 262 12.54 -7.34 -14.78
CA LEU A 262 13.71 -8.00 -15.37
C LEU A 262 13.77 -7.88 -16.90
N ILE A 263 12.63 -7.92 -17.60
CA ILE A 263 12.61 -7.81 -19.06
C ILE A 263 12.71 -6.37 -19.58
N HIS A 264 12.68 -5.37 -18.68
CA HIS A 264 12.74 -3.95 -19.01
C HIS A 264 14.03 -3.25 -18.56
N ILE A 265 14.92 -3.95 -17.86
CA ILE A 265 16.22 -3.43 -17.39
C ILE A 265 17.39 -4.09 -18.12
#